data_6e72fe081ca4eb6d5a93bb7bb00099f2
#
_entry.id   6e72fe081ca4eb6d5a93bb7bb00099f2
#
_cell.length_a   1.000
_cell.length_b   1.000
_cell.length_c   1.000
_cell.angle_alpha   90.00
_cell.angle_beta   90.00
_cell.angle_gamma   90.00
#
_symmetry.space_group_name_H-M   'P 1'
#
loop_
_entity.id
_entity.type
_entity.pdbx_description
1 polymer ?
#
loop_
_entity_poly.entity_id
_entity_poly.type
_entity_poly.pdbx_seq_one_letter_code
_entity_poly.pdbx_strand_id
1 'polypeptide(L)'
;MACLVEWPVALCGEFEDRFLEVPDIALIAAMRGHQKYFHTRNRITSELSNHFITVSNIQSKKPDEVIRGNQRVIRARLSDAAFFYHTDCQKTLFERRAALDSITFHPDLGSLGDKTARIASLLKAMSAAMNMSPDKAVRAAELSRCDLVTEMVLEFDELQGAMGSIYAARDGEDIEVCEAIGDLYAPAGLHDDIPQTRLGCLLALADKLDTLTGLFAAKQPPTGSKDPFALRRAAIGMLRINEHLELQLDLQPWIEQAWAGQPIQPDNDTLVAVVQFIQDRERVRLTGQGIGHDAVHAAQASHGLKTTRVTKVAHTLHQWQANSEFAAVVEGNKRAANLLSKYPDALKPVDPTRFESGAEEALFRALQQASASVAADVSRETFDQALETIVSLKGPIDAFFEGVMVNADDAGLRENRYALLHEVRSVVLQVADISLIQY
;
A
#
# COMPACT_ATOMS: atom_id res chain seq x y z
N MET A 1 -28.18 13.41 -8.66
CA MET A 1 -29.44 13.76 -9.40
C MET A 1 -30.68 13.40 -8.59
N ALA A 2 -30.85 12.20 -8.06
CA ALA A 2 -32.08 11.81 -7.35
C ALA A 2 -32.53 12.78 -6.24
N CYS A 3 -31.59 13.42 -5.53
CA CYS A 3 -31.91 14.40 -4.47
C CYS A 3 -32.08 15.86 -4.98
N LEU A 4 -31.93 16.11 -6.29
CA LEU A 4 -32.00 17.46 -6.86
C LEU A 4 -33.29 17.70 -7.64
N VAL A 5 -34.10 16.66 -7.88
CA VAL A 5 -35.27 16.72 -8.78
C VAL A 5 -36.42 16.00 -8.12
N GLU A 6 -37.53 16.73 -7.94
CA GLU A 6 -38.76 16.17 -7.35
C GLU A 6 -39.62 15.38 -8.38
N TRP A 7 -39.61 15.84 -9.63
CA TRP A 7 -40.37 15.25 -10.73
C TRP A 7 -39.46 15.03 -11.96
N PRO A 8 -38.65 13.93 -11.99
CA PRO A 8 -37.66 13.76 -13.02
C PRO A 8 -38.27 13.40 -14.39
N VAL A 9 -37.95 14.23 -15.39
CA VAL A 9 -38.30 13.98 -16.79
C VAL A 9 -37.00 13.96 -17.60
N ALA A 10 -36.67 12.80 -18.16
CA ALA A 10 -35.47 12.63 -18.99
C ALA A 10 -35.72 13.20 -20.40
N LEU A 11 -34.80 14.02 -20.86
CA LEU A 11 -34.79 14.61 -22.21
C LEU A 11 -33.48 14.22 -22.87
N CYS A 12 -33.55 13.73 -24.12
CA CYS A 12 -32.37 13.36 -24.92
C CYS A 12 -32.04 14.51 -25.89
N GLY A 13 -30.79 14.98 -25.84
CA GLY A 13 -30.24 15.93 -26.80
C GLY A 13 -29.05 15.31 -27.55
N GLU A 14 -28.58 16.02 -28.55
CA GLU A 14 -27.43 15.62 -29.36
C GLU A 14 -26.42 16.75 -29.49
N PHE A 15 -25.16 16.42 -29.77
CA PHE A 15 -24.11 17.37 -30.11
C PHE A 15 -23.40 16.91 -31.39
N GLU A 16 -22.59 17.79 -31.95
CA GLU A 16 -21.94 17.53 -33.23
C GLU A 16 -20.89 16.43 -33.12
N ASP A 17 -20.84 15.50 -34.09
CA ASP A 17 -19.93 14.35 -34.15
C ASP A 17 -18.45 14.76 -34.09
N ARG A 18 -18.11 15.96 -34.57
CA ARG A 18 -16.73 16.47 -34.51
C ARG A 18 -16.12 16.50 -33.12
N PHE A 19 -16.94 16.58 -32.07
CA PHE A 19 -16.43 16.54 -30.68
C PHE A 19 -15.97 15.16 -30.27
N LEU A 20 -16.40 14.07 -30.93
CA LEU A 20 -15.99 12.72 -30.63
C LEU A 20 -14.50 12.43 -30.97
N GLU A 21 -13.78 13.38 -31.57
CA GLU A 21 -12.32 13.31 -31.73
C GLU A 21 -11.58 13.60 -30.41
N VAL A 22 -12.25 14.24 -29.43
CA VAL A 22 -11.72 14.48 -28.08
C VAL A 22 -11.87 13.21 -27.25
N PRO A 23 -10.91 12.86 -26.41
CA PRO A 23 -11.02 11.67 -25.55
C PRO A 23 -12.33 11.60 -24.77
N ASP A 24 -12.96 10.45 -24.76
CA ASP A 24 -14.24 10.18 -24.08
C ASP A 24 -14.28 10.73 -22.67
N ILE A 25 -13.20 10.50 -21.90
CA ILE A 25 -13.12 10.93 -20.50
C ILE A 25 -13.26 12.45 -20.34
N ALA A 26 -12.69 13.23 -21.26
CA ALA A 26 -12.77 14.69 -21.24
C ALA A 26 -14.20 15.18 -21.59
N LEU A 27 -14.82 14.58 -22.59
CA LEU A 27 -16.22 14.88 -22.93
C LEU A 27 -17.17 14.51 -21.78
N ILE A 28 -16.94 13.37 -21.14
CA ILE A 28 -17.74 12.92 -19.98
C ILE A 28 -17.55 13.85 -18.80
N ALA A 29 -16.32 14.30 -18.52
CA ALA A 29 -16.05 15.29 -17.46
C ALA A 29 -16.78 16.60 -17.73
N ALA A 30 -16.71 17.13 -18.95
CA ALA A 30 -17.42 18.35 -19.36
C ALA A 30 -18.93 18.23 -19.20
N MET A 31 -19.53 17.09 -19.54
CA MET A 31 -20.96 16.82 -19.38
C MET A 31 -21.37 16.70 -17.91
N ARG A 32 -20.59 15.92 -17.13
CA ARG A 32 -20.93 15.52 -15.75
C ARG A 32 -20.65 16.62 -14.74
N GLY A 33 -19.49 17.25 -14.83
CA GLY A 33 -18.98 18.19 -13.82
C GLY A 33 -19.90 19.38 -13.65
N HIS A 34 -20.08 20.15 -14.70
CA HIS A 34 -20.80 21.43 -14.64
C HIS A 34 -22.30 21.31 -14.87
N GLN A 35 -22.73 20.45 -15.80
CA GLN A 35 -24.12 20.42 -16.27
C GLN A 35 -24.96 19.27 -15.72
N LYS A 36 -24.32 18.29 -15.04
CA LYS A 36 -24.97 17.08 -14.51
C LYS A 36 -25.69 16.26 -15.59
N TYR A 37 -25.21 16.32 -16.84
CA TYR A 37 -25.72 15.51 -17.92
C TYR A 37 -25.16 14.09 -17.85
N PHE A 38 -25.95 13.14 -18.39
CA PHE A 38 -25.51 11.76 -18.57
C PHE A 38 -25.07 11.55 -20.01
N HIS A 39 -23.88 11.01 -20.19
CA HIS A 39 -23.42 10.57 -21.49
C HIS A 39 -24.14 9.27 -21.91
N THR A 40 -24.18 9.01 -23.18
CA THR A 40 -24.71 7.74 -23.72
C THR A 40 -23.62 7.01 -24.51
N ARG A 41 -23.73 5.67 -24.56
CA ARG A 41 -22.81 4.83 -25.32
C ARG A 41 -23.58 3.98 -26.31
N ASN A 42 -22.96 3.70 -27.44
CA ASN A 42 -23.47 2.71 -28.38
C ASN A 42 -23.53 1.34 -27.71
N ARG A 43 -24.68 0.68 -27.82
CA ARG A 43 -24.93 -0.59 -27.12
C ARG A 43 -24.09 -1.77 -27.63
N ILE A 44 -23.62 -1.67 -28.89
CA ILE A 44 -22.86 -2.72 -29.59
C ILE A 44 -21.35 -2.48 -29.48
N THR A 45 -20.91 -1.24 -29.78
CA THR A 45 -19.48 -0.89 -29.82
C THR A 45 -18.94 -0.39 -28.48
N SER A 46 -19.81 -0.03 -27.53
CA SER A 46 -19.48 0.63 -26.26
C SER A 46 -18.80 2.00 -26.42
N GLU A 47 -18.68 2.52 -27.63
CA GLU A 47 -18.13 3.84 -27.88
C GLU A 47 -19.07 4.94 -27.40
N LEU A 48 -18.52 6.10 -27.07
CA LEU A 48 -19.31 7.28 -26.68
C LEU A 48 -20.19 7.71 -27.86
N SER A 49 -21.44 7.93 -27.58
CA SER A 49 -22.41 8.44 -28.59
C SER A 49 -22.48 9.96 -28.50
N ASN A 50 -22.81 10.61 -29.62
CA ASN A 50 -23.05 12.05 -29.71
C ASN A 50 -24.38 12.51 -29.05
N HIS A 51 -24.97 11.67 -28.20
CA HIS A 51 -26.20 11.97 -27.47
C HIS A 51 -25.93 12.12 -25.97
N PHE A 52 -26.69 12.97 -25.33
CA PHE A 52 -26.67 13.14 -23.88
C PHE A 52 -28.10 13.16 -23.32
N ILE A 53 -28.22 12.83 -22.04
CA ILE A 53 -29.48 12.89 -21.32
C ILE A 53 -29.38 13.96 -20.24
N THR A 54 -30.33 14.91 -20.26
CA THR A 54 -30.57 15.87 -19.19
C THR A 54 -31.87 15.51 -18.46
N VAL A 55 -31.95 15.87 -17.17
CA VAL A 55 -33.14 15.61 -16.35
C VAL A 55 -33.79 16.98 -15.99
N SER A 56 -34.98 17.17 -16.50
CA SER A 56 -35.86 18.31 -16.14
C SER A 56 -36.63 18.01 -14.87
N ASN A 57 -36.94 19.03 -14.06
CA ASN A 57 -37.75 18.88 -12.86
C ASN A 57 -39.28 18.98 -13.12
N ILE A 58 -39.67 19.21 -14.36
CA ILE A 58 -41.09 19.32 -14.75
C ILE A 58 -41.29 18.72 -16.15
N GLN A 59 -42.49 18.25 -16.44
CA GLN A 59 -42.88 17.94 -17.79
C GLN A 59 -43.17 19.26 -18.54
N SER A 60 -42.22 19.65 -19.42
CA SER A 60 -42.33 20.88 -20.21
C SER A 60 -43.44 20.74 -21.26
N LYS A 61 -44.20 21.82 -21.49
CA LYS A 61 -45.13 21.92 -22.63
C LYS A 61 -44.40 22.06 -23.97
N LYS A 62 -43.09 22.39 -23.94
CA LYS A 62 -42.24 22.58 -25.12
C LYS A 62 -40.89 21.92 -24.90
N PRO A 63 -40.83 20.57 -24.87
CA PRO A 63 -39.61 19.83 -24.60
C PRO A 63 -38.48 20.16 -25.59
N ASP A 64 -38.80 20.40 -26.86
CA ASP A 64 -37.81 20.75 -27.91
C ASP A 64 -37.08 22.06 -27.63
N GLU A 65 -37.74 23.04 -26.98
CA GLU A 65 -37.08 24.30 -26.60
C GLU A 65 -36.09 24.05 -25.45
N VAL A 66 -36.46 23.18 -24.50
CA VAL A 66 -35.57 22.77 -23.40
C VAL A 66 -34.37 22.02 -23.95
N ILE A 67 -34.60 21.08 -24.87
CA ILE A 67 -33.51 20.31 -25.51
C ILE A 67 -32.56 21.24 -26.25
N ARG A 68 -33.08 22.14 -27.11
CA ARG A 68 -32.25 23.13 -27.83
C ARG A 68 -31.47 24.07 -26.91
N GLY A 69 -32.05 24.44 -25.75
CA GLY A 69 -31.34 25.20 -24.72
C GLY A 69 -30.13 24.44 -24.16
N ASN A 70 -30.33 23.18 -23.80
CA ASN A 70 -29.27 22.31 -23.27
C ASN A 70 -28.20 21.98 -24.34
N GLN A 71 -28.59 21.74 -25.60
CA GLN A 71 -27.68 21.56 -26.73
C GLN A 71 -26.76 22.77 -26.94
N ARG A 72 -27.28 23.99 -26.76
CA ARG A 72 -26.46 25.21 -26.86
C ARG A 72 -25.44 25.29 -25.73
N VAL A 73 -25.82 24.91 -24.50
CA VAL A 73 -24.94 24.94 -23.35
C VAL A 73 -23.84 23.88 -23.48
N ILE A 74 -24.22 22.67 -23.84
CA ILE A 74 -23.21 21.58 -23.98
C ILE A 74 -22.24 21.85 -25.12
N ARG A 75 -22.72 22.41 -26.25
CA ARG A 75 -21.85 22.80 -27.37
C ARG A 75 -20.72 23.73 -26.93
N ALA A 76 -21.01 24.74 -26.10
CA ALA A 76 -19.99 25.66 -25.59
C ALA A 76 -18.95 24.91 -24.77
N ARG A 77 -19.39 24.05 -23.86
CA ARG A 77 -18.48 23.25 -23.00
C ARG A 77 -17.62 22.23 -23.76
N LEU A 78 -18.22 21.55 -24.74
CA LEU A 78 -17.47 20.65 -25.61
C LEU A 78 -16.51 21.37 -26.54
N SER A 79 -16.85 22.61 -26.93
CA SER A 79 -15.91 23.46 -27.70
C SER A 79 -14.71 23.87 -26.86
N ASP A 80 -14.90 24.19 -25.57
CA ASP A 80 -13.81 24.49 -24.63
C ASP A 80 -12.92 23.25 -24.45
N ALA A 81 -13.50 22.07 -24.21
CA ALA A 81 -12.74 20.83 -24.07
C ALA A 81 -11.96 20.49 -25.36
N ALA A 82 -12.56 20.66 -26.53
CA ALA A 82 -11.87 20.46 -27.81
C ALA A 82 -10.71 21.45 -27.99
N PHE A 83 -10.92 22.72 -27.64
CA PHE A 83 -9.86 23.73 -27.68
C PHE A 83 -8.70 23.37 -26.77
N PHE A 84 -8.96 22.98 -25.51
CA PHE A 84 -7.92 22.55 -24.57
C PHE A 84 -7.16 21.33 -25.11
N TYR A 85 -7.87 20.30 -25.56
CA TYR A 85 -7.25 19.11 -26.13
C TYR A 85 -6.34 19.42 -27.30
N HIS A 86 -6.81 20.21 -28.27
CA HIS A 86 -6.00 20.58 -29.44
C HIS A 86 -4.82 21.49 -29.07
N THR A 87 -4.98 22.38 -28.10
CA THR A 87 -3.87 23.21 -27.59
C THR A 87 -2.82 22.32 -26.91
N ASP A 88 -3.25 21.38 -26.09
CA ASP A 88 -2.35 20.44 -25.42
C ASP A 88 -1.61 19.55 -26.41
N CYS A 89 -2.27 19.13 -27.48
CA CYS A 89 -1.69 18.32 -28.54
C CYS A 89 -0.57 19.02 -29.35
N GLN A 90 -0.36 20.33 -29.17
CA GLN A 90 0.72 21.05 -29.89
C GLN A 90 2.12 20.78 -29.32
N LYS A 91 2.20 20.26 -28.09
CA LYS A 91 3.45 19.90 -27.41
C LYS A 91 3.36 18.50 -26.87
N THR A 92 4.48 17.79 -26.87
CA THR A 92 4.57 16.49 -26.21
C THR A 92 4.51 16.62 -24.69
N LEU A 93 4.18 15.53 -24.02
CA LEU A 93 4.21 15.46 -22.56
C LEU A 93 5.61 15.78 -22.02
N PHE A 94 6.63 15.27 -22.67
CA PHE A 94 8.02 15.47 -22.24
C PHE A 94 8.46 16.93 -22.33
N GLU A 95 8.03 17.67 -23.35
CA GLU A 95 8.34 19.11 -23.47
C GLU A 95 7.74 19.94 -22.32
N ARG A 96 6.74 19.40 -21.61
CA ARG A 96 6.08 20.06 -20.46
C ARG A 96 6.82 19.81 -19.14
N ARG A 97 7.76 18.83 -19.09
CA ARG A 97 8.44 18.43 -17.87
C ARG A 97 9.11 19.60 -17.13
N ALA A 98 9.77 20.50 -17.88
CA ALA A 98 10.43 21.65 -17.28
C ALA A 98 9.47 22.62 -16.53
N ALA A 99 8.19 22.63 -16.88
CA ALA A 99 7.22 23.47 -16.20
C ALA A 99 6.91 23.00 -14.77
N LEU A 100 7.14 21.73 -14.47
CA LEU A 100 6.98 21.18 -13.11
C LEU A 100 7.97 21.78 -12.09
N ASP A 101 9.10 22.31 -12.55
CA ASP A 101 10.10 22.95 -11.68
C ASP A 101 9.58 24.28 -11.07
N SER A 102 8.58 24.90 -11.71
CA SER A 102 7.94 26.13 -11.22
C SER A 102 6.78 25.90 -10.26
N ILE A 103 6.31 24.65 -10.13
CA ILE A 103 5.16 24.31 -9.28
C ILE A 103 5.66 23.80 -7.94
N THR A 104 5.41 24.54 -6.88
CA THR A 104 5.78 24.13 -5.52
C THR A 104 4.97 22.91 -5.08
N PHE A 105 5.65 21.80 -4.75
CA PHE A 105 5.02 20.68 -4.08
C PHE A 105 4.83 20.96 -2.59
N HIS A 106 5.93 21.36 -1.93
CA HIS A 106 5.94 21.78 -0.53
C HIS A 106 7.14 22.70 -0.29
N PRO A 107 7.02 23.77 0.54
CA PRO A 107 8.11 24.72 0.75
C PRO A 107 9.45 24.08 1.12
N ASP A 108 9.41 23.04 1.97
CA ASP A 108 10.62 22.37 2.46
C ASP A 108 11.05 21.18 1.59
N LEU A 109 10.21 20.72 0.66
CA LEU A 109 10.47 19.54 -0.18
C LEU A 109 10.71 19.86 -1.65
N GLY A 110 10.60 21.15 -2.01
CA GLY A 110 10.85 21.64 -3.36
C GLY A 110 9.63 21.59 -4.28
N SER A 111 9.90 21.58 -5.58
CA SER A 111 8.93 21.61 -6.67
C SER A 111 8.36 20.20 -6.99
N LEU A 112 7.35 20.16 -7.87
CA LEU A 112 6.90 18.91 -8.49
C LEU A 112 7.99 18.28 -9.36
N GLY A 113 8.85 19.08 -9.97
CA GLY A 113 10.04 18.61 -10.70
C GLY A 113 11.01 17.87 -9.77
N ASP A 114 11.32 18.46 -8.60
CA ASP A 114 12.14 17.80 -7.58
C ASP A 114 11.56 16.49 -7.10
N LYS A 115 10.23 16.48 -6.80
CA LYS A 115 9.51 15.26 -6.43
C LYS A 115 9.58 14.20 -7.52
N THR A 116 9.37 14.57 -8.77
CA THR A 116 9.47 13.68 -9.93
C THR A 116 10.86 13.08 -10.06
N ALA A 117 11.92 13.86 -9.83
CA ALA A 117 13.31 13.38 -9.86
C ALA A 117 13.58 12.34 -8.74
N ARG A 118 13.10 12.59 -7.52
CA ARG A 118 13.22 11.62 -6.41
C ARG A 118 12.50 10.31 -6.72
N ILE A 119 11.26 10.39 -7.24
CA ILE A 119 10.48 9.22 -7.64
C ILE A 119 11.19 8.45 -8.76
N ALA A 120 11.74 9.12 -9.77
CA ALA A 120 12.47 8.48 -10.84
C ALA A 120 13.70 7.71 -10.33
N SER A 121 14.44 8.28 -9.39
CA SER A 121 15.58 7.64 -8.74
C SER A 121 15.17 6.40 -7.95
N LEU A 122 14.12 6.52 -7.13
CA LEU A 122 13.57 5.42 -6.32
C LEU A 122 13.03 4.29 -7.21
N LEU A 123 12.21 4.65 -8.21
CA LEU A 123 11.59 3.69 -9.12
C LEU A 123 12.62 2.96 -9.98
N LYS A 124 13.70 3.64 -10.40
CA LYS A 124 14.84 3.02 -11.09
C LYS A 124 15.46 1.90 -10.24
N ALA A 125 15.69 2.15 -8.96
CA ALA A 125 16.25 1.16 -8.06
C ALA A 125 15.28 -0.01 -7.80
N MET A 126 13.99 0.31 -7.56
CA MET A 126 12.95 -0.71 -7.36
C MET A 126 12.78 -1.61 -8.58
N SER A 127 12.73 -1.03 -9.79
CA SER A 127 12.58 -1.79 -11.03
C SER A 127 13.77 -2.70 -11.30
N ALA A 128 15.00 -2.25 -11.04
CA ALA A 128 16.21 -3.07 -11.14
C ALA A 128 16.17 -4.26 -10.17
N ALA A 129 15.77 -4.05 -8.92
CA ALA A 129 15.62 -5.10 -7.92
C ALA A 129 14.53 -6.13 -8.30
N MET A 130 13.53 -5.72 -9.07
CA MET A 130 12.43 -6.56 -9.54
C MET A 130 12.68 -7.15 -10.94
N ASN A 131 13.90 -7.03 -11.49
CA ASN A 131 14.28 -7.48 -12.84
C ASN A 131 13.38 -6.88 -13.95
N MET A 132 13.00 -5.61 -13.78
CA MET A 132 12.23 -4.84 -14.78
C MET A 132 13.15 -3.83 -15.47
N SER A 133 12.70 -3.23 -16.58
CA SER A 133 13.44 -2.21 -17.32
C SER A 133 13.57 -0.90 -16.52
N PRO A 134 14.78 -0.50 -16.08
CA PRO A 134 14.96 0.78 -15.40
C PRO A 134 14.67 1.99 -16.30
N ASP A 135 14.90 1.87 -17.60
CA ASP A 135 14.68 2.98 -18.53
C ASP A 135 13.20 3.28 -18.73
N LYS A 136 12.34 2.24 -18.86
CA LYS A 136 10.88 2.42 -18.88
C LYS A 136 10.38 3.00 -17.55
N ALA A 137 10.95 2.55 -16.44
CA ALA A 137 10.59 3.03 -15.11
C ALA A 137 10.92 4.53 -14.93
N VAL A 138 12.12 4.94 -15.31
CA VAL A 138 12.51 6.36 -15.29
C VAL A 138 11.61 7.18 -16.22
N ARG A 139 11.33 6.69 -17.43
CA ARG A 139 10.47 7.38 -18.38
C ARG A 139 9.05 7.57 -17.85
N ALA A 140 8.45 6.54 -17.26
CA ALA A 140 7.14 6.61 -16.63
C ALA A 140 7.11 7.66 -15.49
N ALA A 141 8.14 7.67 -14.63
CA ALA A 141 8.24 8.66 -13.56
C ALA A 141 8.36 10.09 -14.11
N GLU A 142 9.23 10.32 -15.10
CA GLU A 142 9.46 11.65 -15.70
C GLU A 142 8.20 12.25 -16.31
N LEU A 143 7.34 11.42 -16.91
CA LEU A 143 6.12 11.86 -17.58
C LEU A 143 4.90 11.92 -16.66
N SER A 144 4.94 11.23 -15.53
CA SER A 144 3.78 10.90 -14.70
C SER A 144 2.97 12.10 -14.16
N ARG A 145 3.55 13.31 -14.19
CA ARG A 145 2.88 14.54 -13.71
C ARG A 145 2.86 15.66 -14.74
N CYS A 146 3.34 15.37 -15.94
CA CYS A 146 3.41 16.41 -16.98
C CYS A 146 2.01 16.86 -17.47
N ASP A 147 0.98 16.08 -17.22
CA ASP A 147 -0.41 16.44 -17.50
C ASP A 147 -0.97 17.52 -16.57
N LEU A 148 -0.39 17.69 -15.37
CA LEU A 148 -0.82 18.74 -14.43
C LEU A 148 -0.62 20.16 -14.96
N VAL A 149 0.18 20.33 -16.00
CA VAL A 149 0.41 21.64 -16.67
C VAL A 149 -0.26 21.72 -18.04
N THR A 150 -1.22 20.86 -18.32
CA THR A 150 -2.04 20.90 -19.52
C THR A 150 -3.32 21.71 -19.27
N GLU A 151 -3.83 22.38 -20.31
CA GLU A 151 -5.07 23.14 -20.20
C GLU A 151 -6.25 22.25 -19.80
N MET A 152 -6.26 21.00 -20.28
CA MET A 152 -7.30 20.03 -19.96
C MET A 152 -7.35 19.69 -18.47
N VAL A 153 -6.21 19.40 -17.85
CA VAL A 153 -6.17 19.01 -16.43
C VAL A 153 -6.29 20.24 -15.51
N LEU A 154 -5.88 21.41 -15.97
CA LEU A 154 -6.13 22.67 -15.23
C LEU A 154 -7.62 23.00 -15.14
N GLU A 155 -8.43 22.66 -16.15
CA GLU A 155 -9.90 22.84 -16.12
C GLU A 155 -10.62 21.66 -15.46
N PHE A 156 -10.14 20.43 -15.66
CA PHE A 156 -10.74 19.18 -15.18
C PHE A 156 -9.70 18.41 -14.37
N ASP A 157 -9.51 18.79 -13.11
CA ASP A 157 -8.49 18.22 -12.21
C ASP A 157 -8.68 16.72 -11.94
N GLU A 158 -9.91 16.22 -12.03
CA GLU A 158 -10.21 14.79 -11.90
C GLU A 158 -9.65 13.93 -13.04
N LEU A 159 -9.20 14.53 -14.14
CA LEU A 159 -8.61 13.82 -15.28
C LEU A 159 -7.09 13.60 -15.17
N GLN A 160 -6.46 14.09 -14.10
CA GLN A 160 -5.03 13.87 -13.86
C GLN A 160 -4.67 12.38 -13.89
N GLY A 161 -3.54 12.06 -14.48
CA GLY A 161 -3.09 10.68 -14.73
C GLY A 161 -3.73 10.08 -15.97
N ALA A 162 -5.06 10.06 -16.06
CA ALA A 162 -5.76 9.51 -17.22
C ALA A 162 -5.48 10.31 -18.51
N MET A 163 -5.47 11.62 -18.44
CA MET A 163 -5.06 12.45 -19.59
C MET A 163 -3.56 12.33 -19.87
N GLY A 164 -2.74 12.18 -18.83
CA GLY A 164 -1.32 11.89 -18.97
C GLY A 164 -1.06 10.62 -19.78
N SER A 165 -1.77 9.54 -19.48
CA SER A 165 -1.73 8.29 -20.24
C SER A 165 -2.12 8.48 -21.71
N ILE A 166 -3.20 9.21 -21.98
CA ILE A 166 -3.69 9.48 -23.34
C ILE A 166 -2.68 10.31 -24.14
N TYR A 167 -2.12 11.36 -23.55
CA TYR A 167 -1.10 12.18 -24.21
C TYR A 167 0.19 11.40 -24.44
N ALA A 168 0.63 10.57 -23.49
CA ALA A 168 1.78 9.70 -23.65
C ALA A 168 1.59 8.73 -24.84
N ALA A 169 0.44 8.08 -24.91
CA ALA A 169 0.11 7.16 -26.03
C ALA A 169 0.10 7.89 -27.38
N ARG A 170 -0.45 9.10 -27.44
CA ARG A 170 -0.44 9.95 -28.62
C ARG A 170 0.98 10.34 -29.04
N ASP A 171 1.85 10.59 -28.08
CA ASP A 171 3.25 10.96 -28.33
C ASP A 171 4.13 9.75 -28.73
N GLY A 172 3.56 8.53 -28.74
CA GLY A 172 4.22 7.29 -29.15
C GLY A 172 5.06 6.62 -28.07
N GLU A 173 4.77 6.91 -26.80
CA GLU A 173 5.42 6.24 -25.67
C GLU A 173 5.04 4.75 -25.59
N ASP A 174 5.88 3.95 -24.93
CA ASP A 174 5.62 2.53 -24.69
C ASP A 174 4.32 2.33 -23.91
N ILE A 175 3.54 1.31 -24.28
CA ILE A 175 2.23 1.05 -23.65
C ILE A 175 2.32 0.86 -22.14
N GLU A 176 3.35 0.18 -21.63
CA GLU A 176 3.55 -0.01 -20.20
C GLU A 176 3.82 1.33 -19.47
N VAL A 177 4.49 2.28 -20.16
CA VAL A 177 4.71 3.64 -19.65
C VAL A 177 3.38 4.40 -19.61
N CYS A 178 2.58 4.32 -20.66
CA CYS A 178 1.27 4.97 -20.72
C CYS A 178 0.33 4.47 -19.61
N GLU A 179 0.24 3.15 -19.43
CA GLU A 179 -0.59 2.53 -18.39
C GLU A 179 -0.11 2.93 -17.00
N ALA A 180 1.20 2.92 -16.75
CA ALA A 180 1.75 3.32 -15.47
C ALA A 180 1.45 4.78 -15.12
N ILE A 181 1.48 5.69 -16.10
CA ILE A 181 1.10 7.10 -15.91
C ILE A 181 -0.37 7.19 -15.47
N GLY A 182 -1.26 6.44 -16.14
CA GLY A 182 -2.68 6.40 -15.80
C GLY A 182 -2.96 5.90 -14.39
N ASP A 183 -2.12 4.99 -13.92
CA ASP A 183 -2.24 4.32 -12.62
C ASP A 183 -1.59 5.08 -11.45
N LEU A 184 -0.87 6.18 -11.70
CA LEU A 184 -0.05 6.89 -10.70
C LEU A 184 -0.77 7.12 -9.36
N TYR A 185 -2.02 7.59 -9.44
CA TYR A 185 -2.79 7.95 -8.26
C TYR A 185 -3.57 6.77 -7.64
N ALA A 186 -3.60 5.64 -8.30
CA ALA A 186 -4.32 4.46 -7.82
C ALA A 186 -3.54 3.72 -6.70
N PRO A 187 -4.24 3.11 -5.73
CA PRO A 187 -5.60 3.41 -5.34
C PRO A 187 -5.66 4.74 -4.56
N ALA A 188 -6.67 5.57 -4.83
CA ALA A 188 -6.91 6.81 -4.11
C ALA A 188 -7.74 6.60 -2.83
N GLY A 189 -8.53 5.52 -2.78
CA GLY A 189 -9.38 5.14 -1.65
C GLY A 189 -9.29 3.65 -1.28
N LEU A 190 -10.02 3.29 -0.22
CA LEU A 190 -9.98 1.93 0.35
C LEU A 190 -10.53 0.86 -0.61
N HIS A 191 -11.47 1.21 -1.47
CA HIS A 191 -12.17 0.28 -2.36
C HIS A 191 -11.86 0.50 -3.84
N ASP A 192 -10.98 1.45 -4.15
CA ASP A 192 -10.60 1.75 -5.53
C ASP A 192 -9.78 0.61 -6.13
N ASP A 193 -9.79 0.55 -7.46
CA ASP A 193 -8.97 -0.40 -8.20
C ASP A 193 -7.48 -0.16 -7.94
N ILE A 194 -6.72 -1.24 -7.97
CA ILE A 194 -5.26 -1.24 -7.85
C ILE A 194 -4.68 -1.24 -9.27
N PRO A 195 -3.50 -0.59 -9.49
CA PRO A 195 -2.78 -0.71 -10.75
C PRO A 195 -2.68 -2.16 -11.24
N GLN A 196 -2.95 -2.40 -12.52
CA GLN A 196 -2.97 -3.76 -13.07
C GLN A 196 -1.63 -4.20 -13.61
N THR A 197 -0.73 -3.26 -13.89
CA THR A 197 0.61 -3.55 -14.39
C THR A 197 1.65 -3.47 -13.28
N ARG A 198 2.72 -4.25 -13.40
CA ARG A 198 3.83 -4.20 -12.42
C ARG A 198 4.49 -2.82 -12.39
N LEU A 199 4.64 -2.16 -13.54
CA LEU A 199 5.23 -0.83 -13.61
C LEU A 199 4.32 0.21 -12.97
N GLY A 200 3.00 0.15 -13.22
CA GLY A 200 2.01 1.01 -12.57
C GLY A 200 2.02 0.85 -11.04
N CYS A 201 2.05 -0.42 -10.56
CA CYS A 201 2.18 -0.72 -9.14
C CYS A 201 3.44 -0.08 -8.52
N LEU A 202 4.60 -0.25 -9.17
CA LEU A 202 5.85 0.29 -8.64
C LEU A 202 5.90 1.82 -8.70
N LEU A 203 5.36 2.46 -9.74
CA LEU A 203 5.28 3.91 -9.85
C LEU A 203 4.37 4.50 -8.77
N ALA A 204 3.18 3.93 -8.60
CA ALA A 204 2.25 4.36 -7.56
C ALA A 204 2.80 4.12 -6.14
N LEU A 205 3.55 3.04 -5.94
CA LEU A 205 4.24 2.73 -4.69
C LEU A 205 5.36 3.75 -4.41
N ALA A 206 6.21 4.03 -5.39
CA ALA A 206 7.31 5.00 -5.27
C ALA A 206 6.78 6.42 -4.96
N ASP A 207 5.68 6.84 -5.58
CA ASP A 207 5.03 8.11 -5.28
C ASP A 207 4.53 8.19 -3.83
N LYS A 208 3.88 7.13 -3.36
CA LYS A 208 3.35 7.07 -1.99
C LYS A 208 4.50 7.03 -0.96
N LEU A 209 5.60 6.32 -1.26
CA LEU A 209 6.80 6.30 -0.43
C LEU A 209 7.44 7.69 -0.33
N ASP A 210 7.68 8.39 -1.47
CA ASP A 210 8.23 9.74 -1.48
C ASP A 210 7.33 10.72 -0.70
N THR A 211 6.01 10.62 -0.89
CA THR A 211 5.05 11.48 -0.22
C THR A 211 5.05 11.27 1.30
N LEU A 212 5.00 10.01 1.76
CA LEU A 212 5.01 9.68 3.19
C LEU A 212 6.31 10.14 3.84
N THR A 213 7.46 9.75 3.31
CA THR A 213 8.76 10.09 3.88
C THR A 213 9.00 11.60 3.87
N GLY A 214 8.69 12.28 2.77
CA GLY A 214 8.85 13.73 2.65
C GLY A 214 8.00 14.50 3.63
N LEU A 215 6.71 14.20 3.76
CA LEU A 215 5.82 14.95 4.65
C LEU A 215 6.08 14.66 6.14
N PHE A 216 6.53 13.47 6.48
CA PHE A 216 7.02 13.20 7.84
C PHE A 216 8.32 13.96 8.12
N ALA A 217 9.26 14.03 7.15
CA ALA A 217 10.48 14.83 7.27
C ALA A 217 10.16 16.32 7.46
N ALA A 218 9.15 16.83 6.74
CA ALA A 218 8.64 18.19 6.88
C ALA A 218 7.79 18.42 8.16
N LYS A 219 7.74 17.42 9.07
CA LYS A 219 6.96 17.47 10.32
C LYS A 219 5.46 17.73 10.12
N GLN A 220 4.89 17.14 9.06
CA GLN A 220 3.47 17.20 8.68
C GLN A 220 2.74 15.84 8.82
N PRO A 221 2.96 15.03 9.88
CA PRO A 221 2.23 13.78 10.07
C PRO A 221 0.74 14.06 10.31
N PRO A 222 -0.15 13.12 9.97
CA PRO A 222 -1.57 13.23 10.28
C PRO A 222 -1.82 13.29 11.78
N THR A 223 -2.69 14.18 12.23
CA THR A 223 -3.05 14.33 13.66
C THR A 223 -4.56 14.21 13.86
N GLY A 224 -5.00 13.35 14.79
CA GLY A 224 -6.42 13.14 15.08
C GLY A 224 -7.25 12.89 13.83
N SER A 225 -8.23 13.74 13.52
CA SER A 225 -9.05 13.67 12.29
C SER A 225 -8.43 14.42 11.10
N LYS A 226 -7.35 15.21 11.31
CA LYS A 226 -6.73 16.02 10.26
C LYS A 226 -5.71 15.21 9.47
N ASP A 227 -5.91 15.14 8.15
CA ASP A 227 -5.01 14.48 7.20
C ASP A 227 -5.09 15.23 5.84
N PRO A 228 -4.56 16.46 5.78
CA PRO A 228 -4.71 17.30 4.58
C PRO A 228 -4.01 16.73 3.35
N PHE A 229 -3.00 15.88 3.55
CA PHE A 229 -2.23 15.25 2.48
C PHE A 229 -2.65 13.80 2.21
N ALA A 230 -3.71 13.32 2.85
CA ALA A 230 -4.24 11.97 2.68
C ALA A 230 -3.21 10.85 2.96
N LEU A 231 -2.29 11.06 3.90
CA LEU A 231 -1.21 10.10 4.20
C LEU A 231 -1.73 8.74 4.70
N ARG A 232 -2.88 8.72 5.40
CA ARG A 232 -3.53 7.45 5.82
C ARG A 232 -3.97 6.65 4.60
N ARG A 233 -4.55 7.31 3.60
CA ARG A 233 -4.96 6.67 2.35
C ARG A 233 -3.74 6.22 1.54
N ALA A 234 -2.69 7.03 1.49
CA ALA A 234 -1.44 6.69 0.83
C ALA A 234 -0.81 5.42 1.44
N ALA A 235 -0.73 5.32 2.78
CA ALA A 235 -0.20 4.14 3.46
C ALA A 235 -1.05 2.89 3.20
N ILE A 236 -2.38 2.98 3.27
CA ILE A 236 -3.27 1.85 2.95
C ILE A 236 -3.13 1.44 1.47
N GLY A 237 -3.06 2.42 0.57
CA GLY A 237 -2.84 2.16 -0.87
C GLY A 237 -1.53 1.42 -1.12
N MET A 238 -0.45 1.84 -0.46
CA MET A 238 0.86 1.18 -0.53
C MET A 238 0.80 -0.28 -0.06
N LEU A 239 0.13 -0.56 1.07
CA LEU A 239 -0.05 -1.90 1.60
C LEU A 239 -0.84 -2.79 0.62
N ARG A 240 -1.92 -2.26 0.05
CA ARG A 240 -2.74 -2.96 -0.95
C ARG A 240 -1.97 -3.26 -2.23
N ILE A 241 -1.18 -2.32 -2.72
CA ILE A 241 -0.33 -2.52 -3.91
C ILE A 241 0.68 -3.63 -3.65
N ASN A 242 1.32 -3.65 -2.47
CA ASN A 242 2.34 -4.64 -2.17
C ASN A 242 1.77 -6.07 -2.05
N GLU A 243 0.54 -6.23 -1.62
CA GLU A 243 -0.17 -7.52 -1.62
C GLU A 243 -0.65 -7.93 -3.02
N HIS A 244 -1.06 -6.93 -3.81
CA HIS A 244 -1.48 -7.18 -5.18
C HIS A 244 -0.27 -7.58 -6.04
N LEU A 245 -0.48 -8.42 -7.05
CA LEU A 245 0.58 -8.98 -7.90
C LEU A 245 1.70 -9.70 -7.11
N GLU A 246 1.47 -10.01 -5.84
CA GLU A 246 2.43 -10.71 -4.99
C GLU A 246 3.84 -10.11 -5.07
N LEU A 247 3.94 -8.77 -5.02
CA LEU A 247 5.24 -8.07 -5.08
C LEU A 247 6.17 -8.50 -3.95
N GLN A 248 5.61 -8.94 -2.81
CA GLN A 248 6.33 -9.47 -1.64
C GLN A 248 7.52 -8.62 -1.19
N LEU A 249 7.43 -7.31 -1.43
CA LEU A 249 8.51 -6.40 -1.06
C LEU A 249 8.57 -6.25 0.46
N ASP A 250 9.79 -6.31 0.99
CA ASP A 250 10.07 -5.70 2.28
C ASP A 250 10.09 -4.18 2.07
N LEU A 251 9.15 -3.47 2.67
CA LEU A 251 9.02 -2.03 2.46
C LEU A 251 10.06 -1.23 3.24
N GLN A 252 10.69 -1.82 4.27
CA GLN A 252 11.66 -1.13 5.11
C GLN A 252 12.83 -0.51 4.32
N PRO A 253 13.58 -1.26 3.48
CA PRO A 253 14.68 -0.69 2.70
C PRO A 253 14.24 0.42 1.74
N TRP A 254 13.03 0.33 1.19
CA TRP A 254 12.51 1.33 0.26
C TRP A 254 12.06 2.60 0.95
N ILE A 255 11.56 2.51 2.19
CA ILE A 255 11.31 3.67 3.05
C ILE A 255 12.63 4.37 3.38
N GLU A 256 13.65 3.64 3.76
CA GLU A 256 14.98 4.17 4.06
C GLU A 256 15.60 4.86 2.83
N GLN A 257 15.47 4.26 1.65
CA GLN A 257 15.96 4.85 0.40
C GLN A 257 15.18 6.11 0.00
N ALA A 258 13.84 6.08 0.10
CA ALA A 258 13.00 7.24 -0.14
C ALA A 258 13.30 8.37 0.85
N TRP A 259 13.54 8.02 2.13
CA TRP A 259 13.95 8.94 3.18
C TRP A 259 15.28 9.61 2.88
N ALA A 260 16.30 8.83 2.49
CA ALA A 260 17.62 9.33 2.14
C ALA A 260 17.62 10.30 0.92
N GLY A 261 16.60 10.17 0.06
CA GLY A 261 16.40 11.05 -1.10
C GLY A 261 15.74 12.39 -0.78
N GLN A 262 15.23 12.61 0.44
CA GLN A 262 14.55 13.85 0.80
C GLN A 262 15.55 15.01 1.00
N PRO A 263 15.18 16.27 0.66
CA PRO A 263 16.06 17.42 0.83
C PRO A 263 16.27 17.81 2.30
N ILE A 264 15.42 17.34 3.21
CA ILE A 264 15.54 17.56 4.65
C ILE A 264 16.41 16.46 5.25
N GLN A 265 17.39 16.83 6.08
CA GLN A 265 18.20 15.84 6.79
C GLN A 265 17.34 14.99 7.70
N PRO A 266 17.32 13.67 7.50
CA PRO A 266 16.47 12.76 8.26
C PRO A 266 17.00 12.61 9.69
N ASP A 267 16.08 12.53 10.66
CA ASP A 267 16.35 12.04 12.01
C ASP A 267 15.77 10.63 12.20
N ASN A 268 16.43 9.81 13.01
CA ASN A 268 16.02 8.43 13.23
C ASN A 268 14.64 8.32 13.88
N ASP A 269 14.27 9.24 14.76
CA ASP A 269 12.99 9.21 15.46
C ASP A 269 11.83 9.40 14.47
N THR A 270 12.01 10.29 13.50
CA THR A 270 11.01 10.50 12.45
C THR A 270 10.92 9.30 11.49
N LEU A 271 12.04 8.65 11.17
CA LEU A 271 12.01 7.41 10.37
C LEU A 271 11.25 6.29 11.10
N VAL A 272 11.52 6.11 12.39
CA VAL A 272 10.78 5.16 13.23
C VAL A 272 9.28 5.51 13.25
N ALA A 273 8.92 6.79 13.32
CA ALA A 273 7.54 7.23 13.28
C ALA A 273 6.84 6.91 11.95
N VAL A 274 7.53 7.00 10.80
CA VAL A 274 7.00 6.57 9.49
C VAL A 274 6.70 5.07 9.48
N VAL A 275 7.65 4.26 9.93
CA VAL A 275 7.51 2.80 10.02
C VAL A 275 6.32 2.44 10.90
N GLN A 276 6.26 3.01 12.10
CA GLN A 276 5.16 2.78 13.04
C GLN A 276 3.81 3.20 12.47
N PHE A 277 3.75 4.35 11.78
CA PHE A 277 2.54 4.82 11.13
C PHE A 277 2.02 3.82 10.08
N ILE A 278 2.91 3.25 9.27
CA ILE A 278 2.53 2.25 8.26
C ILE A 278 2.04 0.96 8.93
N GLN A 279 2.74 0.47 9.96
CA GLN A 279 2.33 -0.70 10.74
C GLN A 279 0.97 -0.50 11.41
N ASP A 280 0.68 0.70 11.93
CA ASP A 280 -0.62 1.03 12.51
C ASP A 280 -1.74 0.99 11.45
N ARG A 281 -1.46 1.43 10.22
CA ARG A 281 -2.44 1.34 9.12
C ARG A 281 -2.67 -0.09 8.66
N GLU A 282 -1.63 -0.90 8.62
CA GLU A 282 -1.76 -2.35 8.35
C GLU A 282 -2.61 -3.02 9.43
N ARG A 283 -2.37 -2.71 10.71
CA ARG A 283 -3.15 -3.25 11.83
C ARG A 283 -4.62 -2.87 11.72
N VAL A 284 -4.93 -1.60 11.47
CA VAL A 284 -6.31 -1.14 11.25
C VAL A 284 -6.97 -1.87 10.08
N ARG A 285 -6.24 -2.07 8.99
CA ARG A 285 -6.74 -2.76 7.80
C ARG A 285 -7.07 -4.23 8.08
N LEU A 286 -6.13 -4.96 8.69
CA LEU A 286 -6.30 -6.39 8.98
C LEU A 286 -7.35 -6.65 10.06
N THR A 287 -7.42 -5.81 11.10
CA THR A 287 -8.49 -5.90 12.10
C THR A 287 -9.86 -5.59 11.52
N GLY A 288 -9.93 -4.66 10.56
CA GLY A 288 -11.17 -4.40 9.79
C GLY A 288 -11.64 -5.60 8.95
N GLN A 289 -10.75 -6.55 8.64
CA GLN A 289 -11.05 -7.83 7.99
C GLN A 289 -11.42 -8.94 8.98
N GLY A 290 -11.46 -8.64 10.29
CA GLY A 290 -11.85 -9.58 11.35
C GLY A 290 -10.69 -10.34 12.00
N ILE A 291 -9.43 -10.02 11.67
CA ILE A 291 -8.25 -10.65 12.30
C ILE A 291 -8.03 -10.03 13.69
N GLY A 292 -7.71 -10.84 14.69
CA GLY A 292 -7.40 -10.38 16.04
C GLY A 292 -6.24 -9.39 16.08
N HIS A 293 -6.40 -8.31 16.84
CA HIS A 293 -5.37 -7.26 16.98
C HIS A 293 -4.03 -7.81 17.48
N ASP A 294 -4.06 -8.74 18.40
CA ASP A 294 -2.90 -9.40 18.98
C ASP A 294 -2.18 -10.32 17.98
N ALA A 295 -2.92 -11.03 17.12
CA ALA A 295 -2.36 -11.84 16.05
C ALA A 295 -1.61 -10.97 15.03
N VAL A 296 -2.18 -9.82 14.65
CA VAL A 296 -1.49 -8.86 13.76
C VAL A 296 -0.23 -8.31 14.43
N HIS A 297 -0.32 -7.94 15.71
CA HIS A 297 0.83 -7.40 16.45
C HIS A 297 1.96 -8.42 16.58
N ALA A 298 1.61 -9.69 16.88
CA ALA A 298 2.58 -10.79 16.94
C ALA A 298 3.30 -11.03 15.61
N ALA A 299 2.58 -10.96 14.49
CA ALA A 299 3.15 -11.09 13.15
C ALA A 299 4.07 -9.90 12.81
N GLN A 300 3.64 -8.67 13.08
CA GLN A 300 4.44 -7.46 12.83
C GLN A 300 5.73 -7.42 13.63
N ALA A 301 5.71 -7.88 14.88
CA ALA A 301 6.90 -7.92 15.74
C ALA A 301 8.04 -8.77 15.15
N SER A 302 7.71 -9.85 14.42
CA SER A 302 8.71 -10.72 13.80
C SER A 302 9.04 -10.39 12.34
N HIS A 303 8.09 -9.79 11.60
CA HIS A 303 8.24 -9.61 10.15
C HIS A 303 8.31 -8.14 9.71
N GLY A 304 8.15 -7.19 10.63
CA GLY A 304 8.31 -5.76 10.34
C GLY A 304 7.36 -5.28 9.24
N LEU A 305 7.91 -4.84 8.12
CA LEU A 305 7.18 -4.34 6.95
C LEU A 305 7.19 -5.30 5.75
N LYS A 306 7.41 -6.59 5.98
CA LYS A 306 7.13 -7.65 4.99
C LYS A 306 5.62 -7.92 4.97
N THR A 307 4.87 -6.96 4.49
CA THR A 307 3.42 -6.84 4.69
C THR A 307 2.63 -8.04 4.19
N THR A 308 2.99 -8.63 3.04
CA THR A 308 2.38 -9.86 2.53
C THR A 308 2.57 -11.03 3.51
N ARG A 309 3.76 -11.14 4.10
CA ARG A 309 4.05 -12.16 5.10
C ARG A 309 3.32 -11.89 6.42
N VAL A 310 3.31 -10.64 6.88
CA VAL A 310 2.53 -10.23 8.06
C VAL A 310 1.07 -10.61 7.90
N THR A 311 0.45 -10.35 6.76
CA THR A 311 -0.93 -10.73 6.48
C THR A 311 -1.14 -12.23 6.58
N LYS A 312 -0.31 -13.06 5.92
CA LYS A 312 -0.40 -14.53 5.96
C LYS A 312 -0.25 -15.06 7.39
N VAL A 313 0.79 -14.62 8.09
CA VAL A 313 1.07 -15.06 9.48
C VAL A 313 -0.07 -14.64 10.42
N ALA A 314 -0.56 -13.40 10.33
CA ALA A 314 -1.65 -12.93 11.18
C ALA A 314 -2.96 -13.73 10.98
N HIS A 315 -3.28 -14.07 9.73
CA HIS A 315 -4.42 -14.96 9.42
C HIS A 315 -4.25 -16.34 10.06
N THR A 316 -3.09 -16.97 9.88
CA THR A 316 -2.79 -18.28 10.45
C THR A 316 -2.88 -18.23 11.98
N LEU A 317 -2.23 -17.26 12.62
CA LEU A 317 -2.29 -17.11 14.08
C LEU A 317 -3.71 -16.94 14.59
N HIS A 318 -4.53 -16.12 13.91
CA HIS A 318 -5.93 -15.91 14.28
C HIS A 318 -6.75 -17.20 14.23
N GLN A 319 -6.53 -18.06 13.24
CA GLN A 319 -7.18 -19.38 13.15
C GLN A 319 -6.70 -20.29 14.27
N TRP A 320 -5.40 -20.28 14.59
CA TRP A 320 -4.81 -21.13 15.63
C TRP A 320 -5.19 -20.72 17.06
N GLN A 321 -5.67 -19.51 17.30
CA GLN A 321 -6.14 -19.09 18.62
C GLN A 321 -7.27 -19.97 19.19
N ALA A 322 -8.01 -20.67 18.35
CA ALA A 322 -9.03 -21.63 18.79
C ALA A 322 -8.43 -23.00 19.27
N ASN A 323 -7.14 -23.22 19.07
CA ASN A 323 -6.46 -24.47 19.42
C ASN A 323 -5.93 -24.42 20.87
N SER A 324 -6.38 -25.34 21.74
CA SER A 324 -6.00 -25.38 23.15
C SER A 324 -4.52 -25.74 23.38
N GLU A 325 -3.92 -26.54 22.52
CA GLU A 325 -2.50 -26.88 22.63
C GLU A 325 -1.61 -25.69 22.24
N PHE A 326 -2.03 -24.93 21.25
CA PHE A 326 -1.39 -23.66 20.89
C PHE A 326 -1.45 -22.64 22.05
N ALA A 327 -2.60 -22.53 22.72
CA ALA A 327 -2.72 -21.69 23.90
C ALA A 327 -1.71 -22.03 25.01
N ALA A 328 -1.46 -23.33 25.25
CA ALA A 328 -0.45 -23.77 26.22
C ALA A 328 0.97 -23.37 25.81
N VAL A 329 1.31 -23.48 24.53
CA VAL A 329 2.62 -23.05 24.01
C VAL A 329 2.80 -21.55 24.11
N VAL A 330 1.74 -20.78 23.84
CA VAL A 330 1.74 -19.30 24.04
C VAL A 330 2.06 -18.96 25.49
N GLU A 331 1.45 -19.62 26.47
CA GLU A 331 1.73 -19.38 27.88
C GLU A 331 3.17 -19.79 28.27
N GLY A 332 3.68 -20.92 27.77
CA GLY A 332 5.07 -21.32 27.93
C GLY A 332 6.05 -20.28 27.36
N ASN A 333 5.76 -19.78 26.15
CA ASN A 333 6.57 -18.75 25.51
C ASN A 333 6.51 -17.39 26.25
N LYS A 334 5.36 -16.99 26.81
CA LYS A 334 5.25 -15.81 27.69
C LYS A 334 6.12 -15.95 28.93
N ARG A 335 6.12 -17.11 29.57
CA ARG A 335 6.98 -17.38 30.74
C ARG A 335 8.45 -17.25 30.37
N ALA A 336 8.88 -17.84 29.25
CA ALA A 336 10.25 -17.71 28.75
C ALA A 336 10.61 -16.24 28.47
N ALA A 337 9.74 -15.48 27.80
CA ALA A 337 9.91 -14.05 27.52
C ALA A 337 10.09 -13.23 28.79
N ASN A 338 9.23 -13.46 29.79
CA ASN A 338 9.26 -12.75 31.08
C ASN A 338 10.53 -13.06 31.90
N LEU A 339 11.05 -14.28 31.81
CA LEU A 339 12.31 -14.62 32.47
C LEU A 339 13.48 -13.95 31.75
N LEU A 340 13.56 -14.08 30.44
CA LEU A 340 14.61 -13.48 29.61
C LEU A 340 14.70 -11.96 29.75
N SER A 341 13.56 -11.27 29.85
CA SER A 341 13.53 -9.80 30.00
C SER A 341 14.19 -9.31 31.30
N LYS A 342 14.34 -10.19 32.31
CA LYS A 342 14.97 -9.90 33.61
C LYS A 342 16.43 -10.32 33.68
N TYR A 343 16.95 -11.01 32.65
CA TYR A 343 18.33 -11.46 32.60
C TYR A 343 19.18 -10.41 31.86
N PRO A 344 20.11 -9.74 32.57
CA PRO A 344 20.80 -8.57 32.03
C PRO A 344 22.00 -8.89 31.14
N ASP A 345 22.49 -10.14 31.17
CA ASP A 345 23.75 -10.50 30.56
C ASP A 345 23.55 -11.09 29.15
N ALA A 346 24.59 -10.97 28.32
CA ALA A 346 24.62 -11.67 27.05
C ALA A 346 24.71 -13.18 27.25
N LEU A 347 23.81 -13.93 26.62
CA LEU A 347 23.76 -15.39 26.74
C LEU A 347 24.81 -16.06 25.84
N LYS A 348 25.49 -17.07 26.38
CA LYS A 348 26.32 -17.97 25.62
C LYS A 348 25.47 -19.07 24.96
N PRO A 349 25.96 -19.73 23.92
CA PRO A 349 25.28 -20.90 23.36
C PRO A 349 25.03 -21.96 24.45
N VAL A 350 23.96 -22.73 24.29
CA VAL A 350 23.62 -23.83 25.21
C VAL A 350 24.77 -24.88 25.24
N ASP A 351 25.21 -25.21 26.44
CA ASP A 351 26.22 -26.25 26.69
C ASP A 351 25.54 -27.54 27.22
N PRO A 352 25.38 -28.57 26.38
CA PRO A 352 24.73 -29.82 26.81
C PRO A 352 25.43 -30.58 27.94
N THR A 353 26.72 -30.30 28.18
CA THR A 353 27.48 -30.97 29.25
C THR A 353 27.08 -30.47 30.65
N ARG A 354 26.33 -29.40 30.71
CA ARG A 354 25.83 -28.78 31.95
C ARG A 354 24.39 -29.16 32.31
N PHE A 355 23.77 -30.06 31.53
CA PHE A 355 22.43 -30.52 31.88
C PHE A 355 22.43 -31.41 33.11
N GLU A 356 21.57 -31.08 34.08
CA GLU A 356 21.39 -31.87 35.32
C GLU A 356 20.14 -32.75 35.27
N SER A 357 19.18 -32.43 34.38
CA SER A 357 17.94 -33.18 34.27
C SER A 357 17.68 -33.66 32.84
N GLY A 358 16.97 -34.79 32.74
CA GLY A 358 16.52 -35.31 31.45
C GLY A 358 15.56 -34.36 30.72
N ALA A 359 14.89 -33.45 31.45
CA ALA A 359 13.99 -32.45 30.85
C ALA A 359 14.77 -31.36 30.06
N GLU A 360 15.97 -30.96 30.54
CA GLU A 360 16.84 -30.02 29.83
C GLU A 360 17.32 -30.64 28.51
N GLU A 361 17.77 -31.91 28.56
CA GLU A 361 18.24 -32.64 27.38
C GLU A 361 17.12 -32.90 26.37
N ALA A 362 15.92 -33.28 26.83
CA ALA A 362 14.76 -33.54 26.00
C ALA A 362 14.30 -32.25 25.28
N LEU A 363 14.24 -31.12 26.01
CA LEU A 363 13.90 -29.83 25.42
C LEU A 363 14.93 -29.41 24.36
N PHE A 364 16.21 -29.50 24.66
CA PHE A 364 17.28 -29.13 23.73
C PHE A 364 17.22 -29.93 22.43
N ARG A 365 17.05 -31.26 22.52
CA ARG A 365 16.91 -32.13 21.33
C ARG A 365 15.68 -31.78 20.51
N ALA A 366 14.55 -31.54 21.16
CA ALA A 366 13.31 -31.15 20.50
C ALA A 366 13.47 -29.80 19.76
N LEU A 367 14.13 -28.82 20.38
CA LEU A 367 14.40 -27.51 19.77
C LEU A 367 15.32 -27.61 18.54
N GLN A 368 16.37 -28.44 18.60
CA GLN A 368 17.25 -28.62 17.44
C GLN A 368 16.50 -29.19 16.23
N GLN A 369 15.62 -30.17 16.45
CA GLN A 369 14.79 -30.75 15.40
C GLN A 369 13.77 -29.74 14.87
N ALA A 370 13.08 -29.06 15.78
CA ALA A 370 12.04 -28.07 15.43
C ALA A 370 12.60 -26.85 14.67
N SER A 371 13.76 -26.34 15.07
CA SER A 371 14.38 -25.15 14.47
C SER A 371 14.58 -25.28 12.97
N ALA A 372 15.12 -26.41 12.51
CA ALA A 372 15.36 -26.67 11.09
C ALA A 372 14.04 -26.85 10.31
N SER A 373 13.04 -27.54 10.91
CA SER A 373 11.73 -27.74 10.29
C SER A 373 10.99 -26.41 10.16
N VAL A 374 10.90 -25.63 11.24
CA VAL A 374 10.25 -24.32 11.25
C VAL A 374 10.90 -23.36 10.24
N ALA A 375 12.26 -23.32 10.18
CA ALA A 375 12.95 -22.49 9.20
C ALA A 375 12.61 -22.87 7.76
N ALA A 376 12.52 -24.17 7.45
CA ALA A 376 12.13 -24.65 6.13
C ALA A 376 10.68 -24.29 5.79
N ASP A 377 9.75 -24.43 6.74
CA ASP A 377 8.35 -24.11 6.54
C ASP A 377 8.11 -22.60 6.40
N VAL A 378 8.80 -21.79 7.20
CA VAL A 378 8.78 -20.32 7.08
C VAL A 378 9.33 -19.87 5.72
N SER A 379 10.37 -20.52 5.20
CA SER A 379 10.93 -20.21 3.88
C SER A 379 9.98 -20.55 2.73
N ARG A 380 9.11 -21.55 2.92
CA ARG A 380 8.05 -21.97 1.98
C ARG A 380 6.73 -21.24 2.20
N GLU A 381 6.67 -20.41 3.24
CA GLU A 381 5.44 -19.73 3.71
C GLU A 381 4.31 -20.70 4.11
N THR A 382 4.65 -21.90 4.55
CA THR A 382 3.72 -22.93 5.10
C THR A 382 3.57 -22.74 6.61
N PHE A 383 2.97 -21.63 7.04
CA PHE A 383 2.93 -21.23 8.45
C PHE A 383 2.10 -22.16 9.34
N ASP A 384 1.09 -22.83 8.80
CA ASP A 384 0.35 -23.87 9.55
C ASP A 384 1.26 -25.03 9.98
N GLN A 385 2.10 -25.53 9.08
CA GLN A 385 3.05 -26.59 9.37
C GLN A 385 4.12 -26.14 10.38
N ALA A 386 4.57 -24.88 10.26
CA ALA A 386 5.49 -24.30 11.23
C ALA A 386 4.86 -24.23 12.64
N LEU A 387 3.57 -23.85 12.74
CA LEU A 387 2.87 -23.83 14.03
C LEU A 387 2.60 -25.24 14.57
N GLU A 388 2.28 -26.22 13.75
CA GLU A 388 2.20 -27.64 14.18
C GLU A 388 3.49 -28.10 14.82
N THR A 389 4.65 -27.79 14.18
CA THR A 389 5.97 -28.10 14.73
C THR A 389 6.20 -27.39 16.06
N ILE A 390 5.83 -26.10 16.17
CA ILE A 390 5.96 -25.33 17.41
C ILE A 390 5.07 -25.91 18.52
N VAL A 391 3.84 -26.33 18.20
CA VAL A 391 2.93 -26.96 19.18
C VAL A 391 3.45 -28.29 19.68
N SER A 392 4.19 -29.05 18.87
CA SER A 392 4.83 -30.31 19.33
C SER A 392 5.85 -30.08 20.44
N LEU A 393 6.38 -28.85 20.63
CA LEU A 393 7.30 -28.51 21.72
C LEU A 393 6.58 -28.36 23.07
N LYS A 394 5.23 -28.37 23.13
CA LYS A 394 4.45 -28.21 24.35
C LYS A 394 4.94 -29.15 25.47
N GLY A 395 4.97 -30.46 25.20
CA GLY A 395 5.39 -31.45 26.19
C GLY A 395 6.80 -31.22 26.77
N PRO A 396 7.81 -31.04 25.92
CA PRO A 396 9.17 -30.68 26.39
C PRO A 396 9.26 -29.37 27.15
N ILE A 397 8.50 -28.34 26.75
CA ILE A 397 8.47 -27.03 27.45
C ILE A 397 7.81 -27.19 28.83
N ASP A 398 6.67 -27.85 28.91
CA ASP A 398 5.97 -28.10 30.17
C ASP A 398 6.87 -28.90 31.15
N ALA A 399 7.47 -30.00 30.70
CA ALA A 399 8.37 -30.81 31.50
C ALA A 399 9.59 -30.03 32.01
N PHE A 400 10.13 -29.11 31.20
CA PHE A 400 11.22 -28.25 31.62
C PHE A 400 10.78 -27.29 32.74
N PHE A 401 9.64 -26.59 32.57
CA PHE A 401 9.16 -25.65 33.59
C PHE A 401 8.69 -26.32 34.87
N GLU A 402 8.26 -27.59 34.85
CA GLU A 402 7.87 -28.37 36.02
C GLU A 402 9.07 -28.97 36.75
N GLY A 403 10.07 -29.44 35.98
CA GLY A 403 11.19 -30.19 36.54
C GLY A 403 12.47 -29.41 36.79
N VAL A 404 12.59 -28.17 36.28
CA VAL A 404 13.83 -27.38 36.28
C VAL A 404 13.65 -26.03 36.96
N MET A 405 14.44 -25.76 37.99
CA MET A 405 14.53 -24.45 38.62
C MET A 405 15.44 -23.53 37.78
N VAL A 406 14.85 -22.68 36.92
CA VAL A 406 15.61 -21.81 36.01
C VAL A 406 16.59 -20.91 36.76
N ASN A 407 16.18 -20.31 37.90
CA ASN A 407 17.00 -19.45 38.74
C ASN A 407 17.84 -20.32 39.73
N ALA A 408 18.71 -21.19 39.21
CA ALA A 408 19.62 -21.95 40.04
C ALA A 408 20.64 -21.03 40.76
N ASP A 409 21.14 -21.50 41.90
CA ASP A 409 22.18 -20.79 42.68
C ASP A 409 23.50 -20.74 41.87
N ASP A 410 23.86 -21.85 41.22
CA ASP A 410 25.03 -21.90 40.35
C ASP A 410 24.85 -21.00 39.15
N ALA A 411 25.75 -20.03 38.97
CA ALA A 411 25.67 -19.02 37.91
C ALA A 411 25.81 -19.62 36.50
N GLY A 412 26.67 -20.65 36.35
CA GLY A 412 26.88 -21.28 35.04
C GLY A 412 25.69 -22.14 34.61
N LEU A 413 25.07 -22.82 35.58
CA LEU A 413 23.85 -23.59 35.33
C LEU A 413 22.68 -22.69 35.03
N ARG A 414 22.53 -21.59 35.77
CA ARG A 414 21.51 -20.55 35.54
C ARG A 414 21.66 -19.97 34.12
N GLU A 415 22.88 -19.52 33.72
CA GLU A 415 23.15 -18.99 32.39
C GLU A 415 22.73 -20.01 31.30
N ASN A 416 23.08 -21.28 31.46
CA ASN A 416 22.74 -22.33 30.49
C ASN A 416 21.22 -22.56 30.35
N ARG A 417 20.47 -22.48 31.46
CA ARG A 417 18.99 -22.58 31.46
C ARG A 417 18.34 -21.39 30.80
N TYR A 418 18.88 -20.19 30.98
CA TYR A 418 18.43 -18.99 30.24
C TYR A 418 18.76 -19.08 28.75
N ALA A 419 19.92 -19.64 28.38
CA ALA A 419 20.25 -19.90 26.99
C ALA A 419 19.27 -20.89 26.34
N LEU A 420 18.83 -21.92 27.05
CA LEU A 420 17.83 -22.86 26.57
C LEU A 420 16.45 -22.21 26.37
N LEU A 421 16.03 -21.32 27.26
CA LEU A 421 14.80 -20.51 27.07
C LEU A 421 14.92 -19.53 25.89
N HIS A 422 16.11 -19.01 25.66
CA HIS A 422 16.37 -18.17 24.49
C HIS A 422 16.19 -18.96 23.17
N GLU A 423 16.68 -20.23 23.14
CA GLU A 423 16.45 -21.12 21.99
C GLU A 423 14.95 -21.38 21.76
N VAL A 424 14.16 -21.60 22.83
CA VAL A 424 12.69 -21.73 22.71
C VAL A 424 12.10 -20.51 21.99
N ARG A 425 12.45 -19.31 22.45
CA ARG A 425 11.95 -18.07 21.82
C ARG A 425 12.47 -17.92 20.39
N SER A 426 13.73 -18.24 20.13
CA SER A 426 14.33 -18.13 18.81
C SER A 426 13.61 -18.97 17.76
N VAL A 427 13.19 -20.19 18.11
CA VAL A 427 12.40 -21.04 17.21
C VAL A 427 11.03 -20.44 16.95
N VAL A 428 10.36 -19.97 17.98
CA VAL A 428 9.01 -19.39 17.87
C VAL A 428 9.01 -18.06 17.09
N LEU A 429 10.00 -17.21 17.33
CA LEU A 429 10.13 -15.89 16.67
C LEU A 429 10.38 -15.98 15.16
N GLN A 430 10.77 -17.15 14.64
CA GLN A 430 10.84 -17.36 13.19
C GLN A 430 9.46 -17.21 12.53
N VAL A 431 8.38 -17.56 13.25
CA VAL A 431 6.99 -17.42 12.78
C VAL A 431 6.38 -16.12 13.29
N ALA A 432 6.37 -15.90 14.60
CA ALA A 432 5.78 -14.72 15.22
C ALA A 432 6.18 -14.56 16.69
N ASP A 433 6.08 -13.35 17.24
CA ASP A 433 6.15 -13.18 18.70
C ASP A 433 4.80 -13.52 19.35
N ILE A 434 4.54 -14.83 19.48
CA ILE A 434 3.27 -15.31 20.07
C ILE A 434 3.10 -14.92 21.55
N SER A 435 4.13 -14.39 22.22
CA SER A 435 3.97 -13.88 23.60
C SER A 435 3.03 -12.67 23.68
N LEU A 436 2.74 -12.03 22.53
CA LEU A 436 1.82 -10.91 22.41
C LEU A 436 0.34 -11.34 22.23
N ILE A 437 0.09 -12.63 21.99
CA ILE A 437 -1.28 -13.17 21.85
C ILE A 437 -1.97 -13.21 23.21
N GLN A 438 -3.25 -12.82 23.27
CA GLN A 438 -4.05 -12.77 24.48
C GLN A 438 -5.16 -13.84 24.44
N TYR A 439 -5.39 -14.50 25.57
CA TYR A 439 -6.48 -15.45 25.79
C TYR A 439 -7.36 -15.00 26.94
#